data_bf3342151e2a8b532a0dbc77503ebb63
#
_entry.id   bf3342151e2a8b532a0dbc77503ebb63
#
_cell.length_a   1.000
_cell.length_b   1.000
_cell.length_c   1.000
_cell.angle_alpha   90.00
_cell.angle_beta   90.00
_cell.angle_gamma   90.00
#
_symmetry.space_group_name_H-M   'P 1'
#
loop_
_entity.id
_entity.type
_entity.pdbx_description
1 polymer ?
#
loop_
_entity_poly.entity_id
_entity_poly.type
_entity_poly.pdbx_seq_one_letter_code
_entity_poly.pdbx_strand_id
1 'polypeptide(L)' 'RLDSILRSFLSKEIKGITLAAAWHDQRYLGACGNLEPDSQFFIASATKLYITALTLSLVDSGRIRLDDRIGNLLPGEIM' A
#
# COMPACT_ATOMS: atom_id res chain seq x y z
N ARG A 1 -22.13 7.76 4.83
CA ARG A 1 -22.04 8.34 3.49
C ARG A 1 -20.96 7.68 2.62
N LEU A 2 -19.72 7.62 3.09
CA LEU A 2 -18.69 6.87 2.38
C LEU A 2 -19.03 5.39 2.36
N ASP A 3 -19.64 4.89 3.42
CA ASP A 3 -20.09 3.50 3.45
C ASP A 3 -21.10 3.21 2.34
N SER A 4 -22.03 4.14 2.10
CA SER A 4 -23.01 3.98 1.02
C SER A 4 -22.34 3.94 -0.34
N ILE A 5 -21.34 4.80 -0.53
CA ILE A 5 -20.60 4.84 -1.78
C ILE A 5 -19.82 3.53 -1.99
N LEU A 6 -19.16 3.04 -0.95
CA LEU A 6 -18.43 1.78 -1.03
C LEU A 6 -19.37 0.64 -1.41
N ARG A 7 -20.52 0.55 -0.75
CA ARG A 7 -21.46 -0.54 -1.01
C ARG A 7 -21.98 -0.52 -2.44
N SER A 8 -22.05 0.67 -3.05
CA SER A 8 -22.54 0.79 -4.41
C SER A 8 -21.62 0.14 -5.44
N PHE A 9 -20.35 -0.12 -5.07
CA PHE A 9 -19.38 -0.76 -5.95
C PHE A 9 -19.34 -2.28 -5.80
N LEU A 10 -20.05 -2.84 -4.82
CA LEU A 10 -20.10 -4.30 -4.67
C LEU A 10 -20.84 -4.94 -5.84
N SER A 11 -20.37 -6.10 -6.28
CA SER A 11 -20.94 -6.83 -7.40
C SER A 11 -20.66 -8.32 -7.21
N LYS A 12 -21.04 -9.13 -8.22
CA LYS A 12 -20.68 -10.55 -8.20
C LYS A 12 -19.16 -10.75 -8.23
N GLU A 13 -18.45 -9.81 -8.82
CA GLU A 13 -16.98 -9.91 -8.95
C GLU A 13 -16.27 -9.19 -7.83
N ILE A 14 -16.81 -8.08 -7.35
CA ILE A 14 -16.23 -7.31 -6.24
C ILE A 14 -17.03 -7.62 -4.98
N LYS A 15 -16.49 -8.50 -4.15
CA LYS A 15 -17.20 -9.03 -2.98
C LYS A 15 -16.86 -8.30 -1.69
N GLY A 16 -15.81 -7.51 -1.70
CA GLY A 16 -15.40 -6.75 -0.53
C GLY A 16 -14.52 -5.59 -0.91
N ILE A 17 -14.61 -4.52 -0.14
CA ILE A 17 -13.84 -3.30 -0.39
C ILE A 17 -13.41 -2.76 0.97
N THR A 18 -12.15 -2.32 1.05
CA THR A 18 -11.68 -1.52 2.18
C THR A 18 -11.25 -0.16 1.66
N LEU A 19 -11.41 0.85 2.49
CA LEU A 19 -11.01 2.21 2.14
C LEU A 19 -10.41 2.89 3.37
N ALA A 20 -9.26 3.50 3.17
CA ALA A 20 -8.66 4.37 4.18
C ALA A 20 -8.45 5.73 3.53
N ALA A 21 -8.89 6.78 4.19
CA ALA A 21 -8.73 8.13 3.68
C ALA A 21 -8.32 9.06 4.83
N ALA A 22 -7.47 10.01 4.52
CA ALA A 22 -7.03 11.00 5.49
C ALA A 22 -7.01 12.37 4.82
N TRP A 23 -7.54 13.38 5.53
CA TRP A 23 -7.57 14.74 5.05
C TRP A 23 -7.42 15.67 6.23
N HIS A 24 -6.33 16.42 6.23
CA HIS A 24 -5.96 17.25 7.37
C HIS A 24 -5.85 16.39 8.64
N ASP A 25 -6.69 16.65 9.63
CA ASP A 25 -6.71 15.87 10.87
C ASP A 25 -7.83 14.83 10.91
N GLN A 26 -8.56 14.69 9.80
CA GLN A 26 -9.65 13.73 9.72
C GLN A 26 -9.17 12.44 9.07
N ARG A 27 -9.69 11.33 9.57
CA ARG A 27 -9.37 10.01 9.04
C ARG A 27 -10.64 9.19 8.89
N TYR A 28 -10.67 8.41 7.84
CA TYR A 28 -11.75 7.45 7.61
C TYR A 28 -11.14 6.09 7.36
N LEU A 29 -11.70 5.07 7.98
CA LEU A 29 -11.32 3.70 7.76
C LEU A 29 -12.59 2.87 7.72
N GLY A 30 -12.85 2.22 6.59
CA GLY A 30 -14.08 1.47 6.43
C GLY A 30 -13.94 0.29 5.52
N ALA A 31 -14.94 -0.56 5.56
CA ALA A 31 -14.99 -1.75 4.73
C ALA A 31 -16.45 -2.14 4.51
N CYS A 32 -16.68 -2.91 3.46
CA CYS A 32 -18.00 -3.48 3.21
C CYS A 32 -17.86 -4.82 2.50
N GLY A 33 -18.99 -5.51 2.35
CA GLY A 33 -18.98 -6.84 1.76
C GLY A 33 -18.38 -7.86 2.72
N ASN A 34 -17.48 -8.70 2.21
CA ASN A 34 -16.89 -9.76 3.00
C ASN A 34 -15.58 -9.39 3.67
N LEU A 35 -15.27 -8.09 3.76
CA LEU A 35 -14.07 -7.60 4.39
C LEU A 35 -14.39 -6.71 5.58
N GLU A 36 -13.48 -6.71 6.54
CA GLU A 36 -13.47 -5.81 7.68
C GLU A 36 -12.36 -4.78 7.50
N PRO A 37 -12.38 -3.66 8.25
CA PRO A 37 -11.34 -2.65 8.09
C PRO A 37 -9.91 -3.15 8.33
N ASP A 38 -9.76 -4.21 9.12
CA ASP A 38 -8.45 -4.79 9.46
C ASP A 38 -8.18 -6.10 8.73
N SER A 39 -8.97 -6.45 7.73
CA SER A 39 -8.75 -7.66 6.95
C SER A 39 -7.42 -7.61 6.22
N GLN A 40 -6.80 -8.76 6.10
CA GLN A 40 -5.53 -8.91 5.37
C GLN A 40 -5.79 -9.64 4.06
N PHE A 41 -5.19 -9.13 3.00
CA PHE A 41 -5.31 -9.75 1.68
C PHE A 41 -4.13 -9.32 0.82
N PHE A 42 -3.92 -10.05 -0.28
CA PHE A 42 -2.83 -9.74 -1.20
C PHE A 42 -3.16 -8.48 -1.99
N ILE A 43 -2.20 -7.57 -2.07
CA ILE A 43 -2.36 -6.33 -2.81
C ILE A 43 -1.60 -6.33 -4.13
N ALA A 44 -0.98 -7.47 -4.46
CA ALA A 44 -0.29 -7.68 -5.74
C ALA A 44 0.68 -6.52 -6.04
N SER A 45 0.60 -5.94 -7.24
CA SER A 45 1.55 -4.91 -7.66
C SER A 45 1.45 -3.61 -6.88
N ALA A 46 0.39 -3.39 -6.11
CA ALA A 46 0.34 -2.22 -5.23
C ALA A 46 1.47 -2.24 -4.19
N THR A 47 2.02 -3.43 -3.90
CA THR A 47 3.19 -3.58 -3.04
C THR A 47 4.37 -2.74 -3.52
N LYS A 48 4.50 -2.53 -4.83
CA LYS A 48 5.59 -1.74 -5.38
C LYS A 48 5.62 -0.32 -4.85
N LEU A 49 4.46 0.25 -4.53
CA LEU A 49 4.38 1.58 -3.95
C LEU A 49 5.02 1.61 -2.56
N TYR A 50 4.81 0.57 -1.77
CA TYR A 50 5.39 0.46 -0.44
C TYR A 50 6.91 0.31 -0.51
N ILE A 51 7.39 -0.52 -1.43
CA ILE A 51 8.83 -0.69 -1.63
C ILE A 51 9.46 0.62 -2.10
N THR A 52 8.81 1.34 -2.99
CA THR A 52 9.29 2.64 -3.46
C THR A 52 9.38 3.63 -2.30
N ALA A 53 8.33 3.71 -1.50
CA ALA A 53 8.30 4.61 -0.35
C ALA A 53 9.41 4.28 0.64
N LEU A 54 9.62 2.99 0.92
CA LEU A 54 10.68 2.55 1.81
C LEU A 54 12.05 2.92 1.25
N THR A 55 12.26 2.69 -0.04
CA THR A 55 13.52 3.03 -0.70
C THR A 55 13.81 4.53 -0.62
N LEU A 56 12.82 5.36 -0.90
CA LEU A 56 12.98 6.81 -0.83
C LEU A 56 13.24 7.28 0.60
N SER A 57 12.66 6.60 1.58
CA SER A 57 12.93 6.87 2.98
C SER A 57 14.40 6.63 3.32
N LEU A 58 14.98 5.55 2.78
CA LEU A 58 16.40 5.27 2.97
C LEU A 58 17.29 6.30 2.29
N VAL A 59 16.87 6.77 1.10
CA VAL A 59 17.59 7.86 0.40
C VAL A 59 17.56 9.13 1.25
N ASP A 60 16.39 9.47 1.77
CA ASP A 60 16.21 10.69 2.55
C ASP A 60 17.06 10.65 3.83
N SER A 61 17.24 9.47 4.42
CA SER A 61 18.07 9.31 5.63
C SER A 61 19.56 9.21 5.33
N GLY A 62 19.96 9.25 4.07
CA GLY A 62 21.35 9.20 3.66
C GLY A 62 21.97 7.80 3.64
N ARG A 63 21.16 6.75 3.80
CA ARG A 63 21.66 5.39 3.85
C ARG A 63 21.98 4.82 2.49
N ILE A 64 21.26 5.25 1.45
CA ILE A 64 21.52 4.87 0.07
C ILE A 64 21.35 6.09 -0.80
N ARG A 65 21.82 6.00 -2.03
CA ARG A 65 21.68 7.05 -3.03
C ARG A 65 20.97 6.51 -4.25
N LEU A 66 20.23 7.36 -4.94
CA LEU A 66 19.48 6.93 -6.12
C LEU A 66 20.39 6.41 -7.23
N ASP A 67 21.64 6.87 -7.29
CA ASP A 67 22.61 6.43 -8.30
C ASP A 67 23.52 5.31 -7.81
N ASP A 68 23.25 4.72 -6.65
CA ASP A 68 24.01 3.56 -6.18
C ASP A 68 23.78 2.36 -7.10
N ARG A 69 24.81 1.57 -7.27
CA ARG A 69 24.72 0.34 -8.04
C ARG A 69 24.25 -0.78 -7.13
N ILE A 70 23.33 -1.61 -7.62
CA ILE A 70 22.77 -2.72 -6.85
C ILE A 70 23.88 -3.65 -6.36
N GLY A 71 24.89 -3.91 -7.19
CA GLY A 71 25.97 -4.79 -6.83
C GLY A 71 26.77 -4.34 -5.60
N ASN A 72 26.72 -3.04 -5.28
CA ASN A 72 27.37 -2.53 -4.08
C ASN A 72 26.51 -2.61 -2.83
N LEU A 73 25.23 -2.88 -3.00
CA LEU A 73 24.26 -2.90 -1.90
C LEU A 73 23.90 -4.32 -1.47
N LEU A 74 24.02 -5.29 -2.37
CA LEU A 74 23.62 -6.67 -2.12
C LEU A 74 24.83 -7.58 -2.04
N PRO A 75 24.73 -8.69 -1.26
CA PRO A 75 25.78 -9.70 -1.25
C PRO A 75 26.05 -10.27 -2.63
N GLY A 76 27.31 -10.57 -2.92
CA GLY A 76 27.72 -11.03 -4.24
C GLY A 76 27.05 -12.30 -4.71
N GLU A 77 26.70 -13.19 -3.80
CA GLU A 77 26.04 -14.45 -4.16
C GLU A 77 24.60 -14.28 -4.59
N ILE A 78 24.02 -13.10 -4.44
CA ILE A 78 22.65 -12.81 -4.90
C ILE A 78 22.66 -12.32 -6.35
N MET A 79 23.77 -11.80 -6.80
CA MET A 79 23.91 -11.19 -8.13
C MET A 79 24.17 -12.22 -9.23
#